data_dd5cce913ddd31f2c581ebeea5117a50
#
_entry.id   dd5cce913ddd31f2c581ebeea5117a50
#
_cell.length_a   1.000
_cell.length_b   1.000
_cell.length_c   1.000
_cell.angle_alpha   90.00
_cell.angle_beta   90.00
_cell.angle_gamma   90.00
#
_symmetry.space_group_name_H-M   'P 1'
#
loop_
_entity.id
_entity.type
_entity.pdbx_description
1 polymer ?
#
loop_
_entity_poly.entity_id
_entity_poly.type
_entity_poly.pdbx_seq_one_letter_code
_entity_poly.pdbx_strand_id
1 'polypeptide(L)'
;MFSDELKNISWEETTERIARMTDIDVRRALAKDHCDVNDFMALISPAAEPYLEVMARLSRKYTEERFGKTMSMFIPLYITNSCSNSCVYCGFHRENPMARTILTPEQIENEYKAIKQLAPFENILLVTG
;
A
#
# COMPACT_ATOMS: atom_id res chain seq x y z
N MET A 1 15.54 13.14 13.65
CA MET A 1 14.29 13.01 12.86
C MET A 1 14.39 11.77 11.97
N PHE A 2 13.27 11.21 11.51
CA PHE A 2 13.28 10.05 10.59
C PHE A 2 14.15 10.27 9.34
N SER A 3 14.18 11.51 8.81
CA SER A 3 15.08 11.90 7.71
C SER A 3 16.56 11.72 8.02
N ASP A 4 16.97 11.79 9.29
CA ASP A 4 18.38 11.64 9.66
C ASP A 4 18.75 10.15 9.74
N GLU A 5 17.82 9.31 10.16
CA GLU A 5 17.97 7.85 10.10
C GLU A 5 18.07 7.36 8.65
N LEU A 6 17.25 7.90 7.72
CA LEU A 6 17.32 7.54 6.31
C LEU A 6 18.67 7.88 5.66
N LYS A 7 19.32 8.96 6.07
CA LYS A 7 20.65 9.32 5.54
C LYS A 7 21.75 8.31 5.89
N ASN A 8 21.54 7.54 6.97
CA ASN A 8 22.47 6.52 7.43
C ASN A 8 22.25 5.16 6.76
N ILE A 9 21.22 5.04 5.91
CA ILE A 9 20.87 3.79 5.20
C ILE A 9 21.33 3.92 3.75
N SER A 10 22.36 3.16 3.35
CA SER A 10 22.77 3.05 1.96
C SER A 10 21.82 2.12 1.21
N TRP A 11 21.27 2.62 0.09
CA TRP A 11 20.42 1.82 -0.79
C TRP A 11 21.22 0.68 -1.45
N GLU A 12 22.42 0.97 -1.87
CA GLU A 12 23.34 0.01 -2.51
C GLU A 12 23.65 -1.14 -1.55
N GLU A 13 24.05 -0.81 -0.33
CA GLU A 13 24.36 -1.82 0.70
C GLU A 13 23.13 -2.66 1.07
N THR A 14 21.95 -2.03 1.16
CA THR A 14 20.70 -2.71 1.48
C THR A 14 20.32 -3.69 0.38
N THR A 15 20.41 -3.29 -0.90
CA THR A 15 20.13 -4.16 -2.04
C THR A 15 21.13 -5.32 -2.15
N GLU A 16 22.41 -5.08 -1.90
CA GLU A 16 23.40 -6.15 -1.83
C GLU A 16 23.11 -7.16 -0.71
N ARG A 17 22.72 -6.70 0.47
CA ARG A 17 22.32 -7.59 1.58
C ARG A 17 21.14 -8.46 1.20
N ILE A 18 20.10 -7.88 0.57
CA ILE A 18 18.94 -8.63 0.08
C ILE A 18 19.38 -9.67 -0.96
N ALA A 19 20.23 -9.29 -1.92
CA ALA A 19 20.69 -10.20 -2.98
C ALA A 19 21.55 -11.37 -2.45
N ARG A 20 22.23 -11.19 -1.31
CA ARG A 20 23.06 -12.22 -0.67
C ARG A 20 22.29 -13.19 0.23
N MET A 21 20.99 -12.95 0.47
CA MET A 21 20.17 -13.85 1.27
C MET A 21 20.09 -15.22 0.61
N THR A 22 20.08 -16.26 1.44
CA THR A 22 20.14 -17.65 1.00
C THR A 22 18.82 -18.37 1.26
N ASP A 23 18.68 -19.55 0.64
CA ASP A 23 17.59 -20.49 0.90
C ASP A 23 17.41 -20.81 2.41
N ILE A 24 18.52 -20.91 3.13
CA ILE A 24 18.50 -21.17 4.60
C ILE A 24 17.85 -19.99 5.34
N ASP A 25 18.16 -18.76 4.92
CA ASP A 25 17.59 -17.56 5.54
C ASP A 25 16.09 -17.47 5.28
N VAL A 26 15.64 -17.78 4.08
CA VAL A 26 14.21 -17.84 3.73
C VAL A 26 13.47 -18.88 4.56
N ARG A 27 14.02 -20.12 4.65
CA ARG A 27 13.39 -21.17 5.46
C ARG A 27 13.34 -20.81 6.95
N ARG A 28 14.38 -20.19 7.47
CA ARG A 28 14.39 -19.70 8.86
C ARG A 28 13.32 -18.64 9.07
N ALA A 29 13.17 -17.68 8.16
CA ALA A 29 12.15 -16.66 8.23
C ALA A 29 10.73 -17.25 8.20
N LEU A 30 10.48 -18.20 7.29
CA LEU A 30 9.19 -18.88 7.17
C LEU A 30 8.80 -19.75 8.38
N ALA A 31 9.78 -20.17 9.20
CA ALA A 31 9.55 -20.96 10.38
C ALA A 31 9.24 -20.12 11.64
N LYS A 32 9.33 -18.79 11.55
CA LYS A 32 9.10 -17.88 12.69
C LYS A 32 7.63 -17.40 12.73
N ASP A 33 7.11 -17.26 13.93
CA ASP A 33 5.82 -16.60 14.17
C ASP A 33 5.92 -15.07 14.06
N HIS A 34 7.09 -14.52 14.35
CA HIS A 34 7.37 -13.08 14.29
C HIS A 34 8.67 -12.84 13.52
N CYS A 35 8.55 -12.18 12.38
CA CYS A 35 9.68 -11.83 11.54
C CYS A 35 10.28 -10.47 11.95
N ASP A 36 11.60 -10.38 11.88
CA ASP A 36 12.36 -9.13 11.98
C ASP A 36 12.72 -8.57 10.60
N VAL A 37 13.48 -7.46 10.57
CA VAL A 37 13.88 -6.81 9.31
C VAL A 37 14.78 -7.72 8.46
N ASN A 38 15.64 -8.55 9.08
CA ASN A 38 16.50 -9.48 8.32
C ASN A 38 15.66 -10.60 7.70
N ASP A 39 14.67 -11.11 8.44
CA ASP A 39 13.72 -12.09 7.90
C ASP A 39 12.93 -11.50 6.72
N PHE A 40 12.50 -10.24 6.82
CA PHE A 40 11.84 -9.54 5.72
C PHE A 40 12.75 -9.43 4.49
N MET A 41 14.03 -9.06 4.68
CA MET A 41 15.01 -9.03 3.59
C MET A 41 15.17 -10.42 2.92
N ALA A 42 15.16 -11.50 3.70
CA ALA A 42 15.21 -12.84 3.15
C ALA A 42 13.96 -13.17 2.32
N LEU A 43 12.77 -12.81 2.79
CA LEU A 43 11.49 -13.09 2.13
C LEU A 43 11.27 -12.27 0.83
N ILE A 44 11.93 -11.11 0.68
CA ILE A 44 11.88 -10.32 -0.57
C ILE A 44 13.10 -10.56 -1.47
N SER A 45 14.01 -11.46 -1.09
CA SER A 45 15.21 -11.77 -1.87
C SER A 45 14.92 -12.70 -3.06
N PRO A 46 15.82 -12.77 -4.05
CA PRO A 46 15.71 -13.77 -5.13
C PRO A 46 15.65 -15.21 -4.63
N ALA A 47 16.27 -15.52 -3.49
CA ALA A 47 16.22 -16.85 -2.88
C ALA A 47 14.81 -17.27 -2.42
N ALA A 48 13.88 -16.31 -2.27
CA ALA A 48 12.50 -16.59 -1.88
C ALA A 48 11.58 -17.01 -3.02
N GLU A 49 12.01 -16.87 -4.28
CA GLU A 49 11.18 -17.21 -5.45
C GLU A 49 10.58 -18.62 -5.39
N PRO A 50 11.32 -19.70 -5.03
CA PRO A 50 10.75 -21.05 -4.91
C PRO A 50 9.69 -21.19 -3.80
N TYR A 51 9.62 -20.23 -2.88
CA TYR A 51 8.74 -20.25 -1.70
C TYR A 51 7.50 -19.39 -1.83
N LEU A 52 7.26 -18.74 -2.97
CA LEU A 52 6.12 -17.83 -3.18
C LEU A 52 4.77 -18.48 -2.84
N GLU A 53 4.56 -19.72 -3.21
CA GLU A 53 3.32 -20.45 -2.89
C GLU A 53 3.17 -20.68 -1.37
N VAL A 54 4.25 -21.02 -0.68
CA VAL A 54 4.24 -21.20 0.78
C VAL A 54 3.94 -19.86 1.47
N MET A 55 4.57 -18.78 1.01
CA MET A 55 4.34 -17.43 1.50
C MET A 55 2.87 -17.00 1.30
N ALA A 56 2.31 -17.26 0.11
CA ALA A 56 0.93 -16.97 -0.19
C ALA A 56 -0.06 -17.71 0.74
N ARG A 57 0.20 -18.98 0.99
CA ARG A 57 -0.62 -19.78 1.93
C ARG A 57 -0.54 -19.28 3.37
N LEU A 58 0.65 -18.90 3.84
CA LEU A 58 0.82 -18.30 5.16
C LEU A 58 0.13 -16.93 5.26
N SER A 59 0.29 -16.09 4.26
CA SER A 59 -0.40 -14.79 4.18
C SER A 59 -1.92 -14.96 4.24
N ARG A 60 -2.46 -15.90 3.46
CA ARG A 60 -3.88 -16.24 3.50
C ARG A 60 -4.32 -16.71 4.89
N LYS A 61 -3.57 -17.61 5.51
CA LYS A 61 -3.86 -18.10 6.87
C LYS A 61 -3.96 -16.93 7.85
N TYR A 62 -2.97 -16.03 7.89
CA TYR A 62 -3.00 -14.87 8.79
C TYR A 62 -4.14 -13.90 8.49
N THR A 63 -4.48 -13.72 7.20
CA THR A 63 -5.61 -12.91 6.81
C THR A 63 -6.93 -13.51 7.30
N GLU A 64 -7.14 -14.81 7.09
CA GLU A 64 -8.35 -15.51 7.53
C GLU A 64 -8.46 -15.56 9.07
N GLU A 65 -7.34 -15.70 9.79
CA GLU A 65 -7.32 -15.67 11.26
C GLU A 65 -7.69 -14.30 11.83
N ARG A 66 -7.29 -13.20 11.15
CA ARG A 66 -7.54 -11.83 11.63
C ARG A 66 -8.87 -11.23 11.16
N PHE A 67 -9.26 -11.50 9.95
CA PHE A 67 -10.37 -10.84 9.27
C PHE A 67 -11.47 -11.81 8.84
N GLY A 68 -11.28 -13.12 9.03
CA GLY A 68 -12.21 -14.12 8.54
C GLY A 68 -12.23 -14.15 7.00
N LYS A 69 -13.40 -14.52 6.46
CA LYS A 69 -13.66 -14.52 5.00
C LYS A 69 -14.49 -13.32 4.58
N THR A 70 -14.30 -12.18 5.24
CA THR A 70 -15.00 -10.95 4.94
C THR A 70 -14.11 -9.99 4.16
N MET A 71 -14.73 -9.21 3.29
CA MET A 71 -14.07 -8.14 2.53
C MET A 71 -14.94 -6.90 2.64
N SER A 72 -14.34 -5.81 3.12
CA SER A 72 -15.01 -4.51 3.14
C SER A 72 -14.76 -3.80 1.81
N MET A 73 -15.84 -3.43 1.14
CA MET A 73 -15.78 -2.74 -0.16
C MET A 73 -15.90 -1.23 0.06
N PHE A 74 -15.02 -0.45 -0.57
CA PHE A 74 -15.12 1.00 -0.59
C PHE A 74 -14.91 1.55 -1.99
N ILE A 75 -15.45 2.75 -2.24
CA ILE A 75 -15.28 3.50 -3.48
C ILE A 75 -14.73 4.88 -3.15
N PRO A 76 -13.68 5.36 -3.85
CA PRO A 76 -13.23 6.74 -3.69
C PRO A 76 -14.18 7.71 -4.39
N LEU A 77 -14.55 8.78 -3.70
CA LEU A 77 -15.27 9.93 -4.24
C LEU A 77 -14.37 11.17 -4.14
N TYR A 78 -13.94 11.67 -5.29
CA TYR A 78 -13.08 12.83 -5.39
C TYR A 78 -13.92 14.11 -5.30
N ILE A 79 -13.84 14.80 -4.17
CA ILE A 79 -14.56 16.06 -3.92
C ILE A 79 -13.85 17.22 -4.61
N THR A 80 -12.52 17.22 -4.56
CA THR A 80 -11.69 18.23 -5.21
C THR A 80 -10.30 17.70 -5.55
N ASN A 81 -9.73 18.16 -6.64
CA ASN A 81 -8.32 18.01 -6.99
C ASN A 81 -7.54 19.32 -6.82
N SER A 82 -8.16 20.35 -6.24
CA SER A 82 -7.50 21.62 -5.96
C SER A 82 -6.69 21.49 -4.69
N CYS A 83 -5.38 21.73 -4.78
CA CYS A 83 -4.44 21.61 -3.68
C CYS A 83 -3.47 22.78 -3.68
N SER A 84 -3.11 23.29 -2.49
CA SER A 84 -2.12 24.35 -2.31
C SER A 84 -0.70 23.83 -2.06
N ASN A 85 -0.52 22.54 -1.85
CA ASN A 85 0.77 21.92 -1.55
C ASN A 85 1.59 21.58 -2.81
N SER A 86 2.90 21.42 -2.61
CA SER A 86 3.90 21.08 -3.65
C SER A 86 4.53 19.70 -3.42
N CYS A 87 3.74 18.71 -2.98
CA CYS A 87 4.23 17.36 -2.71
C CYS A 87 4.78 16.72 -3.99
N VAL A 88 6.04 16.31 -3.96
CA VAL A 88 6.79 15.85 -5.15
C VAL A 88 6.24 14.60 -5.84
N TYR A 89 5.45 13.80 -5.15
CA TYR A 89 4.88 12.55 -5.68
C TYR A 89 3.38 12.66 -6.02
N CYS A 90 2.72 13.75 -5.68
CA CYS A 90 1.27 13.87 -5.79
C CYS A 90 0.86 14.55 -7.10
N GLY A 91 0.00 13.88 -7.89
CA GLY A 91 -0.53 14.47 -9.12
C GLY A 91 -1.38 15.74 -8.91
N PHE A 92 -1.89 15.96 -7.68
CA PHE A 92 -2.68 17.14 -7.34
C PHE A 92 -1.85 18.34 -6.86
N HIS A 93 -0.51 18.23 -6.81
CA HIS A 93 0.33 19.34 -6.37
C HIS A 93 0.08 20.61 -7.22
N ARG A 94 0.24 21.78 -6.59
CA ARG A 94 -0.21 23.06 -7.18
C ARG A 94 0.47 23.42 -8.50
N GLU A 95 1.72 23.01 -8.70
CA GLU A 95 2.49 23.29 -9.92
C GLU A 95 2.09 22.38 -11.11
N ASN A 96 1.33 21.31 -10.87
CA ASN A 96 0.90 20.45 -11.98
C ASN A 96 -0.16 21.15 -12.83
N PRO A 97 0.07 21.37 -14.15
CA PRO A 97 -0.85 22.05 -15.04
C PRO A 97 -2.03 21.14 -15.41
N MET A 98 -2.98 21.01 -14.50
CA MET A 98 -4.20 20.24 -14.70
C MET A 98 -5.45 21.08 -14.42
N ALA A 99 -6.57 20.75 -15.07
CA ALA A 99 -7.85 21.36 -14.75
C ALA A 99 -8.22 21.07 -13.27
N ARG A 100 -8.59 22.13 -12.55
CA ARG A 100 -9.00 22.04 -11.16
C ARG A 100 -10.51 22.04 -11.05
N THR A 101 -11.02 21.12 -10.24
CA THR A 101 -12.45 20.94 -9.97
C THR A 101 -12.70 20.91 -8.49
N ILE A 102 -13.74 21.60 -8.06
CA ILE A 102 -14.28 21.54 -6.68
C ILE A 102 -15.77 21.27 -6.84
N LEU A 103 -16.24 20.15 -6.33
CA LEU A 103 -17.66 19.78 -6.43
C LEU A 103 -18.47 20.58 -5.42
N THR A 104 -19.66 21.01 -5.83
CA THR A 104 -20.66 21.54 -4.91
C THR A 104 -21.31 20.41 -4.10
N PRO A 105 -21.92 20.69 -2.94
CA PRO A 105 -22.65 19.69 -2.16
C PRO A 105 -23.70 18.94 -2.99
N GLU A 106 -24.40 19.61 -3.89
CA GLU A 106 -25.37 19.00 -4.78
C GLU A 106 -24.71 18.02 -5.78
N GLN A 107 -23.56 18.40 -6.34
CA GLN A 107 -22.80 17.53 -7.23
C GLN A 107 -22.29 16.30 -6.50
N ILE A 108 -21.79 16.45 -5.25
CA ILE A 108 -21.34 15.33 -4.40
C ILE A 108 -22.50 14.36 -4.15
N GLU A 109 -23.69 14.89 -3.85
CA GLU A 109 -24.89 14.06 -3.64
C GLU A 109 -25.28 13.28 -4.90
N ASN A 110 -25.21 13.93 -6.07
CA ASN A 110 -25.54 13.30 -7.35
C ASN A 110 -24.52 12.21 -7.70
N GLU A 111 -23.23 12.45 -7.53
CA GLU A 111 -22.17 11.44 -7.71
C GLU A 111 -22.37 10.26 -6.76
N TYR A 112 -22.68 10.51 -5.50
CA TYR A 112 -22.98 9.45 -4.54
C TYR A 112 -24.15 8.58 -4.98
N LYS A 113 -25.25 9.19 -5.43
CA LYS A 113 -26.44 8.47 -5.93
C LYS A 113 -26.10 7.62 -7.15
N ALA A 114 -25.32 8.16 -8.08
CA ALA A 114 -24.88 7.44 -9.27
C ALA A 114 -23.99 6.24 -8.91
N ILE A 115 -23.00 6.44 -8.06
CA ILE A 115 -22.11 5.37 -7.61
C ILE A 115 -22.89 4.26 -6.90
N LYS A 116 -23.84 4.62 -6.04
CA LYS A 116 -24.67 3.65 -5.30
C LYS A 116 -25.52 2.74 -6.21
N GLN A 117 -25.84 3.20 -7.42
CA GLN A 117 -26.57 2.40 -8.39
C GLN A 117 -25.68 1.41 -9.16
N LEU A 118 -24.36 1.68 -9.22
CA LEU A 118 -23.42 0.92 -10.04
C LEU A 118 -22.85 -0.30 -9.32
N ALA A 119 -22.61 -0.22 -8.02
CA ALA A 119 -21.98 -1.31 -7.28
C ALA A 119 -22.39 -1.33 -5.80
N PRO A 120 -22.45 -2.52 -5.17
CA PRO A 120 -22.58 -2.62 -3.72
C PRO A 120 -21.26 -2.20 -3.06
N PHE A 121 -21.29 -1.24 -2.15
CA PHE A 121 -20.19 -0.84 -1.30
C PHE A 121 -20.71 -0.44 0.09
N GLU A 122 -19.86 -0.57 1.08
CA GLU A 122 -20.20 -0.26 2.47
C GLU A 122 -19.66 1.10 2.89
N ASN A 123 -18.54 1.52 2.29
CA ASN A 123 -17.82 2.72 2.68
C ASN A 123 -17.47 3.59 1.46
N ILE A 124 -17.46 4.90 1.67
CA ILE A 124 -16.92 5.87 0.72
C ILE A 124 -15.65 6.48 1.30
N LEU A 125 -14.59 6.50 0.51
CA LEU A 125 -13.39 7.24 0.80
C LEU A 125 -13.50 8.62 0.13
N LEU A 126 -13.70 9.67 0.93
CA LEU A 126 -13.71 11.05 0.43
C LEU A 126 -12.26 11.48 0.17
N VAL A 127 -11.98 11.88 -1.07
CA VAL A 127 -10.64 12.30 -1.51
C VAL A 127 -10.65 13.79 -1.81
N THR A 128 -9.66 14.48 -1.26
CA THR A 128 -9.45 15.94 -1.47
C THR A 128 -8.01 16.21 -1.85
N GLY A 129 -7.79 17.33 -2.50
CA GLY A 129 -6.46 17.88 -2.76
C GLY A 129 -5.87 18.58 -1.53
#